data_8878ac362482d88eca9739e2e145462c
#
_entry.id   8878ac362482d88eca9739e2e145462c
#
_cell.length_a   1.000
_cell.length_b   1.000
_cell.length_c   1.000
_cell.angle_alpha   90.00
_cell.angle_beta   90.00
_cell.angle_gamma   90.00
#
_symmetry.space_group_name_H-M   'P 1'
#
loop_
_entity.id
_entity.type
_entity.pdbx_description
1 polymer ?
#
loop_
_entity_poly.entity_id
_entity_poly.type
_entity_poly.pdbx_seq_one_letter_code
_entity_poly.pdbx_strand_id
1 'polypeptide(L)'
;MSGNDFMSWVLRSPLHGMLSNGMMLITVTGRKTGKQYTTPVEYFREDGNLWVMTSRDRTWWRNLKGGAKVSLLLKRKPVTARAELDLDERVVEARMYEYIKHMPRAAKPLGIHIENGNAKPEDIARTAKDRLFVRLQLTSQ
;
A
#
# COMPACT_ATOMS: atom_id res chain seq x y z
N MET A 1 -1.67 -15.65 -17.78
CA MET A 1 -2.96 -15.36 -17.11
C MET A 1 -3.20 -13.85 -17.12
N SER A 2 -4.35 -13.41 -17.55
CA SER A 2 -4.70 -11.99 -17.50
C SER A 2 -5.04 -11.56 -16.07
N GLY A 3 -5.02 -10.26 -15.79
CA GLY A 3 -5.41 -9.74 -14.49
C GLY A 3 -6.83 -10.12 -14.09
N ASN A 4 -7.74 -10.18 -15.08
CA ASN A 4 -9.13 -10.56 -14.83
C ASN A 4 -9.26 -12.02 -14.41
N ASP A 5 -8.50 -12.92 -15.00
CA ASP A 5 -8.52 -14.33 -14.61
C ASP A 5 -7.99 -14.52 -13.21
N PHE A 6 -6.94 -13.79 -12.85
CA PHE A 6 -6.38 -13.83 -11.51
C PHE A 6 -7.40 -13.33 -10.48
N MET A 7 -8.03 -12.20 -10.74
CA MET A 7 -9.03 -11.64 -9.84
C MET A 7 -10.25 -12.56 -9.68
N SER A 8 -10.69 -13.20 -10.77
CA SER A 8 -11.77 -14.18 -10.71
C SER A 8 -11.38 -15.37 -9.84
N TRP A 9 -10.13 -15.83 -9.97
CA TRP A 9 -9.64 -16.93 -9.14
C TRP A 9 -9.61 -16.55 -7.65
N VAL A 10 -9.13 -15.36 -7.33
CA VAL A 10 -9.06 -14.89 -5.93
C VAL A 10 -10.46 -14.79 -5.32
N LEU A 11 -11.44 -14.30 -6.10
CA LEU A 11 -12.82 -14.19 -5.60
C LEU A 11 -13.43 -15.54 -5.24
N ARG A 12 -12.95 -16.62 -5.87
CA ARG A 12 -13.41 -17.98 -5.59
C ARG A 12 -12.58 -18.71 -4.55
N SER A 13 -11.47 -18.12 -4.12
CA SER A 13 -10.54 -18.76 -3.19
C SER A 13 -10.77 -18.29 -1.75
N PRO A 14 -10.22 -18.99 -0.76
CA PRO A 14 -10.28 -18.54 0.64
C PRO A 14 -9.62 -17.19 0.88
N LEU A 15 -8.79 -16.71 -0.06
CA LEU A 15 -8.09 -15.44 0.08
C LEU A 15 -9.04 -14.24 0.14
N HIS A 16 -10.28 -14.37 -0.36
CA HIS A 16 -11.22 -13.25 -0.32
C HIS A 16 -11.57 -12.82 1.11
N GLY A 17 -11.48 -13.73 2.09
CA GLY A 17 -11.68 -13.38 3.49
C GLY A 17 -10.61 -12.42 4.00
N MET A 18 -9.37 -12.62 3.56
CA MET A 18 -8.25 -11.73 3.88
C MET A 18 -8.47 -10.33 3.33
N LEU A 19 -9.07 -10.23 2.13
CA LEU A 19 -9.34 -8.95 1.48
C LEU A 19 -10.40 -8.12 2.20
N SER A 20 -11.18 -8.73 3.10
CA SER A 20 -12.21 -8.03 3.86
C SER A 20 -11.67 -7.34 5.11
N ASN A 21 -10.40 -7.57 5.47
CA ASN A 21 -9.81 -7.13 6.74
C ASN A 21 -8.67 -6.12 6.58
N GLY A 22 -8.89 -5.11 5.73
CA GLY A 22 -7.88 -4.09 5.50
C GLY A 22 -6.81 -4.49 4.51
N MET A 23 -7.01 -5.59 3.80
CA MET A 23 -6.13 -6.06 2.73
C MET A 23 -6.82 -5.89 1.39
N MET A 24 -6.03 -5.64 0.35
CA MET A 24 -6.52 -5.62 -1.03
C MET A 24 -5.45 -6.19 -1.94
N LEU A 25 -5.84 -6.48 -3.18
CA LEU A 25 -4.88 -6.83 -4.23
C LEU A 25 -4.62 -5.60 -5.08
N ILE A 26 -3.35 -5.34 -5.36
CA ILE A 26 -2.96 -4.30 -6.31
C ILE A 26 -2.30 -4.96 -7.52
N THR A 27 -2.74 -4.57 -8.72
CA THR A 27 -2.15 -5.04 -9.97
C THR A 27 -1.47 -3.87 -10.66
N VAL A 28 -0.16 -4.00 -10.86
CA VAL A 28 0.66 -3.00 -11.52
C VAL A 28 1.16 -3.55 -12.85
N THR A 29 1.43 -2.66 -13.80
CA THR A 29 2.00 -3.04 -15.09
C THR A 29 3.50 -2.76 -15.08
N GLY A 30 4.29 -3.79 -15.38
CA GLY A 30 5.73 -3.68 -15.46
C GLY A 30 6.15 -2.77 -16.60
N ARG A 31 6.98 -1.79 -16.32
CA ARG A 31 7.41 -0.78 -17.31
C ARG A 31 8.28 -1.37 -18.41
N LYS A 32 9.11 -2.36 -18.04
CA LYS A 32 10.05 -2.95 -19.01
C LYS A 32 9.40 -3.98 -19.90
N THR A 33 8.49 -4.78 -19.34
CA THR A 33 7.96 -5.95 -20.04
C THR A 33 6.48 -5.83 -20.42
N GLY A 34 5.76 -4.88 -19.81
CA GLY A 34 4.31 -4.79 -19.96
C GLY A 34 3.54 -5.87 -19.22
N LYS A 35 4.23 -6.76 -18.50
CA LYS A 35 3.56 -7.81 -17.71
C LYS A 35 2.86 -7.21 -16.52
N GLN A 36 1.74 -7.82 -16.14
CA GLN A 36 1.02 -7.41 -14.94
C GLN A 36 1.49 -8.25 -13.76
N TYR A 37 1.65 -7.55 -12.62
CA TYR A 37 2.03 -8.17 -11.35
C TYR A 37 0.96 -7.83 -10.33
N THR A 38 0.50 -8.84 -9.60
CA THR A 38 -0.52 -8.67 -8.58
C THR A 38 0.03 -9.11 -7.24
N THR A 39 -0.15 -8.29 -6.21
CA THR A 39 0.33 -8.57 -4.86
C THR A 39 -0.71 -8.13 -3.83
N PRO A 40 -0.85 -8.88 -2.73
CA PRO A 40 -1.69 -8.43 -1.62
C PRO A 40 -0.97 -7.33 -0.82
N VAL A 41 -1.71 -6.31 -0.42
CA VAL A 41 -1.16 -5.21 0.38
C VAL A 41 -2.19 -4.79 1.44
N GLU A 42 -1.70 -4.34 2.58
CA GLU A 42 -2.53 -3.68 3.57
C GLU A 42 -2.73 -2.23 3.15
N TYR A 43 -3.89 -1.69 3.46
CA TYR A 43 -4.19 -0.30 3.15
C TYR A 43 -4.98 0.35 4.29
N PHE A 44 -4.95 1.66 4.31
CA PHE A 44 -5.85 2.45 5.17
C PHE A 44 -6.39 3.63 4.37
N ARG A 45 -7.52 4.17 4.82
CA ARG A 45 -8.14 5.33 4.19
C ARG A 45 -7.87 6.57 4.99
N GLU A 46 -7.50 7.65 4.29
CA GLU A 46 -7.33 8.96 4.88
C GLU A 46 -7.45 10.02 3.78
N ASP A 47 -8.18 11.09 4.06
CA ASP A 47 -8.35 12.22 3.14
C ASP A 47 -8.87 11.81 1.76
N GLY A 48 -9.78 10.82 1.73
CA GLY A 48 -10.37 10.36 0.48
C GLY A 48 -9.48 9.48 -0.38
N ASN A 49 -8.28 9.17 0.09
CA ASN A 49 -7.33 8.32 -0.61
C ASN A 49 -7.12 7.00 0.12
N LEU A 50 -6.62 6.02 -0.61
CA LEU A 50 -6.09 4.79 -0.01
C LEU A 50 -4.58 4.93 0.08
N TRP A 51 -4.01 4.43 1.16
CA TRP A 51 -2.59 4.52 1.43
C TRP A 51 -2.02 3.13 1.68
N VAL A 52 -0.87 2.84 1.05
CA VAL A 52 -0.14 1.58 1.24
C VAL A 52 1.27 1.93 1.66
N MET A 53 1.73 1.34 2.76
CA MET A 53 3.14 1.42 3.14
C MET A 53 3.86 0.18 2.61
N THR A 54 5.01 0.37 2.01
CA THR A 54 5.81 -0.75 1.55
C THR A 54 7.29 -0.49 1.80
N SER A 55 8.09 -1.54 1.71
CA SER A 55 9.53 -1.50 1.91
C SER A 55 10.22 -1.03 0.63
N ARG A 56 11.27 -0.22 0.77
CA ARG A 56 12.01 0.31 -0.38
C ARG A 56 12.75 -0.78 -1.16
N ASP A 57 13.03 -1.91 -0.54
CA ASP A 57 13.69 -3.03 -1.22
C ASP A 57 12.75 -3.87 -2.07
N ARG A 58 11.44 -3.67 -1.98
CA ARG A 58 10.48 -4.31 -2.88
C ARG A 58 10.61 -3.68 -4.27
N THR A 59 10.25 -4.45 -5.29
CA THR A 59 10.41 -3.98 -6.68
C THR A 59 9.12 -3.54 -7.33
N TRP A 60 7.96 -4.03 -6.85
CA TRP A 60 6.68 -3.76 -7.52
C TRP A 60 6.34 -2.27 -7.60
N TRP A 61 6.65 -1.50 -6.55
CA TRP A 61 6.31 -0.08 -6.50
C TRP A 61 7.12 0.76 -7.50
N ARG A 62 8.27 0.26 -7.94
CA ARG A 62 9.12 0.99 -8.89
C ARG A 62 8.44 1.23 -10.22
N ASN A 63 7.47 0.38 -10.56
CA ASN A 63 6.65 0.55 -11.76
C ASN A 63 5.69 1.74 -11.66
N LEU A 64 5.58 2.35 -10.49
CA LEU A 64 4.68 3.48 -10.23
C LEU A 64 5.38 4.83 -10.22
N LYS A 65 6.70 4.88 -10.43
CA LYS A 65 7.46 6.13 -10.44
C LYS A 65 6.90 7.10 -11.47
N GLY A 66 6.65 8.35 -11.04
CA GLY A 66 6.05 9.36 -11.89
C GLY A 66 4.55 9.27 -12.02
N GLY A 67 3.94 8.34 -11.29
CA GLY A 67 2.50 8.11 -11.32
C GLY A 67 2.11 7.04 -12.34
N ALA A 68 1.09 6.27 -12.01
CA ALA A 68 0.61 5.21 -12.89
C ALA A 68 -0.83 4.84 -12.55
N LYS A 69 -1.54 4.32 -13.54
CA LYS A 69 -2.86 3.73 -13.32
C LYS A 69 -2.66 2.30 -12.85
N VAL A 70 -3.43 1.91 -11.83
CA VAL A 70 -3.38 0.55 -11.28
C VAL A 70 -4.79 -0.01 -11.16
N SER A 71 -4.88 -1.33 -11.08
CA SER A 71 -6.13 -2.03 -10.79
C SER A 71 -6.08 -2.53 -9.35
N LEU A 72 -7.20 -2.43 -8.67
CA LEU A 72 -7.33 -2.89 -7.29
C LEU A 72 -8.49 -3.87 -7.18
N LEU A 73 -8.33 -4.86 -6.33
CA LEU A 73 -9.45 -5.65 -5.86
C LEU A 73 -9.69 -5.25 -4.41
N LEU A 74 -10.68 -4.38 -4.21
CA LEU A 74 -10.99 -3.73 -2.95
C LEU A 74 -12.33 -4.23 -2.45
N LYS A 75 -12.34 -4.86 -1.29
CA LYS A 75 -13.57 -5.42 -0.71
C LYS A 75 -14.34 -6.27 -1.73
N ARG A 76 -13.61 -7.11 -2.47
CA ARG A 76 -14.14 -8.01 -3.52
C ARG A 76 -14.63 -7.30 -4.78
N LYS A 77 -14.37 -5.99 -4.93
CA LYS A 77 -14.79 -5.24 -6.12
C LYS A 77 -13.58 -4.78 -6.90
N PRO A 78 -13.54 -5.04 -8.21
CA PRO A 78 -12.49 -4.47 -9.05
C PRO A 78 -12.74 -2.97 -9.23
N VAL A 79 -11.71 -2.19 -8.93
CA VAL A 79 -11.74 -0.74 -9.12
C VAL A 79 -10.40 -0.31 -9.70
N THR A 80 -10.34 0.89 -10.27
CA THR A 80 -9.09 1.46 -10.76
C THR A 80 -8.71 2.66 -9.94
N ALA A 81 -7.41 2.95 -9.91
CA ALA A 81 -6.88 4.07 -9.15
C ALA A 81 -5.66 4.64 -9.85
N ARG A 82 -5.37 5.90 -9.54
CA ARG A 82 -4.10 6.50 -9.88
C ARG A 82 -3.18 6.39 -8.68
N ALA A 83 -2.01 5.81 -8.90
CA ALA A 83 -1.01 5.61 -7.85
C ALA A 83 0.08 6.66 -7.98
N GLU A 84 0.47 7.25 -6.87
CA GLU A 84 1.62 8.15 -6.78
C GLU A 84 2.45 7.78 -5.56
N LEU A 85 3.77 8.02 -5.64
CA LEU A 85 4.70 7.62 -4.60
C LEU A 85 5.11 8.80 -3.74
N ASP A 86 5.17 8.59 -2.43
CA ASP A 86 5.81 9.49 -1.48
C ASP A 86 7.15 8.85 -1.11
N LEU A 87 8.22 9.34 -1.72
CA LEU A 87 9.58 8.81 -1.55
C LEU A 87 10.46 9.69 -0.66
N ASP A 88 10.15 10.97 -0.55
CA ASP A 88 10.92 11.90 0.28
C ASP A 88 10.83 11.48 1.74
N GLU A 89 11.98 11.31 2.40
CA GLU A 89 12.01 10.81 3.76
C GLU A 89 11.22 11.66 4.74
N ARG A 90 11.20 12.98 4.56
CA ARG A 90 10.43 13.87 5.43
C ARG A 90 8.93 13.68 5.27
N VAL A 91 8.49 13.48 4.02
CA VAL A 91 7.09 13.18 3.74
C VAL A 91 6.72 11.82 4.33
N VAL A 92 7.59 10.83 4.16
CA VAL A 92 7.38 9.49 4.71
C VAL A 92 7.32 9.55 6.23
N GLU A 93 8.17 10.33 6.90
CA GLU A 93 8.11 10.51 8.35
C GLU A 93 6.74 11.02 8.78
N ALA A 94 6.25 12.08 8.14
CA ALA A 94 4.95 12.65 8.47
C ALA A 94 3.82 11.63 8.28
N ARG A 95 3.84 10.89 7.17
CA ARG A 95 2.86 9.84 6.91
C ARG A 95 2.96 8.69 7.88
N MET A 96 4.17 8.38 8.35
CA MET A 96 4.38 7.29 9.29
C MET A 96 3.65 7.54 10.62
N TYR A 97 3.65 8.79 11.10
CA TYR A 97 2.89 9.13 12.30
C TYR A 97 1.40 8.84 12.09
N GLU A 98 0.84 9.21 10.94
CA GLU A 98 -0.55 8.94 10.63
C GLU A 98 -0.81 7.44 10.45
N TYR A 99 0.12 6.74 9.82
CA TYR A 99 0.01 5.30 9.65
C TYR A 99 -0.10 4.58 11.00
N ILE A 100 0.76 4.95 11.96
CA ILE A 100 0.75 4.33 13.29
C ILE A 100 -0.55 4.63 14.02
N LYS A 101 -1.13 5.82 13.84
CA LYS A 101 -2.43 6.14 14.43
C LYS A 101 -3.54 5.24 13.90
N HIS A 102 -3.54 4.96 12.59
CA HIS A 102 -4.54 4.09 11.97
C HIS A 102 -4.27 2.61 12.24
N MET A 103 -3.01 2.23 12.37
CA MET A 103 -2.58 0.84 12.51
C MET A 103 -1.57 0.69 13.64
N PRO A 104 -2.01 0.88 14.90
CA PRO A 104 -1.08 0.86 16.03
C PRO A 104 -0.36 -0.48 16.21
N ARG A 105 -0.93 -1.58 15.72
CA ARG A 105 -0.28 -2.89 15.78
C ARG A 105 0.99 -2.96 14.95
N ALA A 106 1.14 -2.07 13.98
CA ALA A 106 2.32 -2.05 13.12
C ALA A 106 3.56 -1.50 13.83
N ALA A 107 3.39 -0.75 14.91
CA ALA A 107 4.51 -0.11 15.60
C ALA A 107 5.55 -1.11 16.07
N LYS A 108 5.13 -2.18 16.74
CA LYS A 108 6.05 -3.17 17.31
C LYS A 108 6.88 -3.88 16.25
N PRO A 109 6.28 -4.46 15.18
CA PRO A 109 7.09 -5.08 14.12
C PRO A 109 8.06 -4.13 13.43
N LEU A 110 7.71 -2.84 13.37
CA LEU A 110 8.58 -1.82 12.76
C LEU A 110 9.65 -1.30 13.72
N GLY A 111 9.63 -1.75 14.97
CA GLY A 111 10.57 -1.27 15.98
C GLY A 111 10.31 0.16 16.42
N ILE A 112 9.07 0.62 16.31
CA ILE A 112 8.68 1.97 16.71
C ILE A 112 8.13 1.92 18.14
N HIS A 113 8.79 2.62 19.05
CA HIS A 113 8.36 2.72 20.44
C HIS A 113 7.33 3.83 20.59
N ILE A 114 6.31 3.56 21.39
CA ILE A 114 5.26 4.53 21.72
C ILE A 114 5.44 4.96 23.15
N GLU A 115 5.61 6.26 23.37
CA GLU A 115 5.72 6.85 24.71
C GLU A 115 4.67 7.94 24.87
N ASN A 116 3.86 7.84 25.92
CA ASN A 116 2.79 8.80 26.19
C ASN A 116 1.84 8.98 25.01
N GLY A 117 1.56 7.86 24.30
CA GLY A 117 0.68 7.88 23.14
C GLY A 117 1.32 8.37 21.84
N ASN A 118 2.60 8.71 21.85
CA ASN A 118 3.30 9.25 20.69
C ASN A 118 4.45 8.35 20.27
N ALA A 119 4.61 8.19 18.94
CA ALA A 119 5.73 7.44 18.39
C ALA A 119 7.03 8.24 18.60
N LYS A 120 8.12 7.54 18.95
CA LYS A 120 9.43 8.18 19.13
C LYS A 120 9.95 8.72 17.81
N PRO A 121 10.34 10.00 17.75
CA PRO A 121 10.81 10.59 16.48
C PRO A 121 12.01 9.88 15.86
N GLU A 122 12.98 9.43 16.65
CA GLU A 122 14.15 8.71 16.10
C GLU A 122 13.77 7.37 15.49
N ASP A 123 12.75 6.70 16.00
CA ASP A 123 12.27 5.44 15.43
C ASP A 123 11.53 5.71 14.12
N ILE A 124 10.76 6.79 14.06
CA ILE A 124 10.09 7.21 12.84
C ILE A 124 11.11 7.55 11.76
N ALA A 125 12.13 8.33 12.10
CA ALA A 125 13.18 8.72 11.16
C ALA A 125 13.92 7.50 10.59
N ARG A 126 14.25 6.55 11.45
CA ARG A 126 14.91 5.31 11.03
C ARG A 126 14.03 4.52 10.08
N THR A 127 12.75 4.36 10.42
CA THR A 127 11.82 3.57 9.61
C THR A 127 11.57 4.24 8.26
N ALA A 128 11.52 5.57 8.21
CA ALA A 128 11.29 6.29 6.96
C ALA A 128 12.39 6.08 5.92
N LYS A 129 13.60 5.72 6.36
CA LYS A 129 14.69 5.40 5.42
C LYS A 129 14.43 4.10 4.67
N ASP A 130 13.68 3.18 5.26
CA ASP A 130 13.45 1.85 4.70
C ASP A 130 12.06 1.69 4.08
N ARG A 131 11.19 2.66 4.22
CA ARG A 131 9.78 2.57 3.80
C ARG A 131 9.40 3.72 2.89
N LEU A 132 8.30 3.52 2.18
CA LEU A 132 7.67 4.57 1.38
C LEU A 132 6.15 4.37 1.43
N PHE A 133 5.42 5.37 0.97
CA PHE A 133 3.97 5.27 0.86
C PHE A 133 3.54 5.38 -0.58
N VAL A 134 2.51 4.61 -0.93
CA VAL A 134 1.82 4.71 -2.21
C VAL A 134 0.45 5.32 -1.91
N ARG A 135 0.16 6.45 -2.54
CA ARG A 135 -1.15 7.09 -2.46
C ARG A 135 -1.98 6.65 -3.65
N LEU A 136 -3.18 6.17 -3.38
CA LEU A 136 -4.08 5.67 -4.40
C LEU A 136 -5.37 6.49 -4.39
N GLN A 137 -5.60 7.17 -5.51
CA GLN A 137 -6.82 7.93 -5.70
C GLN A 137 -7.73 7.12 -6.62
N LEU A 138 -8.89 6.73 -6.12
CA LEU A 138 -9.81 5.92 -6.92
C LEU A 138 -10.33 6.72 -8.11
N THR A 139 -10.28 6.11 -9.29
CA THR A 139 -10.74 6.72 -10.53
C THR A 139 -12.01 6.04 -11.06
N SER A 140 -12.35 4.88 -10.50
CA SER A 140 -13.62 4.20 -10.79
C SER A 140 -14.09 3.48 -9.54
N GLN A 141 -15.38 3.26 -9.44
CA GLN A 141 -15.97 2.55 -8.33
C GLN A 141 -16.83 1.38 -8.79
#